data_8b2e7a1a43ffd059372d0b60bc3260af
#
_entry.id   8b2e7a1a43ffd059372d0b60bc3260af
#
_cell.length_a   1.000
_cell.length_b   1.000
_cell.length_c   1.000
_cell.angle_alpha   90.00
_cell.angle_beta   90.00
_cell.angle_gamma   90.00
#
_symmetry.space_group_name_H-M   'P 1'
#
loop_
_entity.id
_entity.type
_entity.pdbx_description
1 polymer ?
#
loop_
_entity_poly.entity_id
_entity_poly.type
_entity_poly.pdbx_seq_one_letter_code
_entity_poly.pdbx_strand_id
1 'polypeptide(L)'
;MTRQMALVGFLQAQNCTNLPSSWRHPESRDDSMSADYYQEIARILEAGKFHMAFFDDRLAMPDRYGNDHAHTVEYGIRCVKMDPIVVLTTMGMVTSKLGLASTCSPPISSRSTWRAASPPSTS
;
A
#
# COMPACT_ATOMS: atom_id res chain seq x y z
N MET A 1 34.62 0.27 0.10
CA MET A 1 33.22 0.15 0.59
C MET A 1 32.52 -0.93 -0.20
N THR A 2 32.12 -2.01 0.44
CA THR A 2 31.29 -3.06 -0.19
C THR A 2 29.88 -2.49 -0.39
N ARG A 3 29.45 -2.40 -1.65
CA ARG A 3 28.05 -2.04 -1.97
C ARG A 3 27.15 -3.19 -1.54
N GLN A 4 26.22 -2.94 -0.64
CA GLN A 4 25.18 -3.89 -0.28
C GLN A 4 23.92 -3.59 -1.12
N MET A 5 23.26 -4.66 -1.55
CA MET A 5 21.96 -4.55 -2.23
C MET A 5 20.87 -4.29 -1.18
N ALA A 6 20.05 -3.28 -1.39
CA ALA A 6 18.86 -3.05 -0.58
C ALA A 6 17.69 -3.85 -1.13
N LEU A 7 17.05 -4.64 -0.28
CA LEU A 7 15.82 -5.37 -0.62
C LEU A 7 14.61 -4.58 -0.13
N VAL A 8 13.68 -4.32 -1.04
CA VAL A 8 12.43 -3.61 -0.76
C VAL A 8 11.26 -4.50 -1.13
N GLY A 9 10.37 -4.76 -0.17
CA GLY A 9 9.10 -5.42 -0.42
C GLY A 9 8.11 -4.41 -0.99
N PHE A 10 7.71 -4.55 -2.27
CA PHE A 10 6.67 -3.72 -2.86
C PHE A 10 5.31 -4.37 -2.60
N LEU A 11 4.44 -3.65 -1.90
CA LEU A 11 3.13 -4.10 -1.49
C LEU A 11 2.06 -3.11 -1.95
N GLN A 12 0.84 -3.63 -2.07
CA GLN A 12 -0.32 -2.81 -2.40
C GLN A 12 -1.42 -3.06 -1.37
N ALA A 13 -1.90 -2.00 -0.72
CA ALA A 13 -3.01 -2.07 0.23
C ALA A 13 -4.36 -2.10 -0.50
N GLN A 14 -4.50 -3.01 -1.44
CA GLN A 14 -5.68 -3.15 -2.31
C GLN A 14 -5.76 -4.58 -2.84
N ASN A 15 -6.93 -4.99 -3.30
CA ASN A 15 -7.17 -6.30 -3.90
C ASN A 15 -6.65 -6.42 -5.34
N CYS A 16 -5.66 -5.68 -5.68
CA CYS A 16 -5.22 -5.56 -7.04
C CYS A 16 -3.88 -6.19 -7.28
N THR A 17 -3.85 -6.98 -8.29
CA THR A 17 -2.63 -7.42 -8.96
C THR A 17 -2.71 -7.09 -10.45
N ASN A 18 -1.64 -7.34 -11.19
CA ASN A 18 -1.66 -7.28 -12.65
C ASN A 18 -2.50 -8.40 -13.27
N LEU A 19 -2.96 -9.36 -12.47
CA LEU A 19 -3.84 -10.44 -12.90
C LEU A 19 -5.27 -10.17 -12.43
N PRO A 20 -6.18 -9.83 -13.34
CA PRO A 20 -7.60 -9.64 -13.01
C PRO A 20 -8.15 -10.89 -12.32
N SER A 21 -8.98 -10.68 -11.30
CA SER A 21 -9.67 -11.75 -10.59
C SER A 21 -8.77 -12.78 -9.87
N SER A 22 -7.49 -12.50 -9.64
CA SER A 22 -6.61 -13.39 -8.85
C SER A 22 -7.13 -13.63 -7.42
N TRP A 23 -7.90 -12.71 -6.87
CA TRP A 23 -8.56 -12.84 -5.56
C TRP A 23 -9.62 -13.95 -5.53
N ARG A 24 -10.11 -14.41 -6.69
CA ARG A 24 -11.07 -15.53 -6.80
C ARG A 24 -10.42 -16.91 -6.75
N HIS A 25 -9.09 -16.98 -6.71
CA HIS A 25 -8.41 -18.27 -6.61
C HIS A 25 -8.77 -18.95 -5.29
N PRO A 26 -9.10 -20.25 -5.28
CA PRO A 26 -9.55 -20.94 -4.05
C PRO A 26 -8.56 -20.90 -2.89
N GLU A 27 -7.27 -20.80 -3.18
CA GLU A 27 -6.21 -20.69 -2.18
C GLU A 27 -5.84 -19.24 -1.82
N SER A 28 -6.55 -18.25 -2.40
CA SER A 28 -6.34 -16.86 -2.00
C SER A 28 -6.87 -16.63 -0.59
N ARG A 29 -6.11 -15.90 0.19
CA ARG A 29 -6.54 -15.50 1.54
C ARG A 29 -7.66 -14.47 1.42
N ASP A 30 -8.66 -14.60 2.27
CA ASP A 30 -9.83 -13.72 2.37
C ASP A 30 -9.67 -12.63 3.46
N ASP A 31 -8.61 -12.73 4.26
CA ASP A 31 -8.29 -11.84 5.37
C ASP A 31 -7.41 -10.64 5.00
N SER A 32 -7.27 -10.35 3.71
CA SER A 32 -6.38 -9.30 3.19
C SER A 32 -6.68 -7.87 3.69
N MET A 33 -7.81 -7.67 4.37
CA MET A 33 -8.15 -6.39 5.01
C MET A 33 -7.92 -6.41 6.53
N SER A 34 -7.39 -7.50 7.09
CA SER A 34 -7.13 -7.60 8.52
C SER A 34 -5.75 -7.04 8.90
N ALA A 35 -5.63 -6.58 10.13
CA ALA A 35 -4.34 -6.16 10.68
C ALA A 35 -3.36 -7.33 10.77
N ASP A 36 -3.85 -8.52 11.14
CA ASP A 36 -3.04 -9.72 11.31
C ASP A 36 -2.34 -10.14 10.01
N TYR A 37 -3.03 -10.02 8.87
CA TYR A 37 -2.46 -10.27 7.56
C TYR A 37 -1.21 -9.42 7.29
N TYR A 38 -1.29 -8.12 7.52
CA TYR A 38 -0.16 -7.21 7.30
C TYR A 38 0.93 -7.35 8.35
N GLN A 39 0.57 -7.68 9.58
CA GLN A 39 1.55 -7.97 10.63
C GLN A 39 2.34 -9.24 10.31
N GLU A 40 1.70 -10.28 9.77
CA GLU A 40 2.38 -11.49 9.31
C GLU A 40 3.36 -11.18 8.17
N ILE A 41 2.93 -10.44 7.16
CA ILE A 41 3.81 -9.98 6.07
C ILE A 41 5.01 -9.20 6.62
N ALA A 42 4.78 -8.30 7.58
CA ALA A 42 5.85 -7.51 8.19
C ALA A 42 6.90 -8.38 8.88
N ARG A 43 6.46 -9.39 9.65
CA ARG A 43 7.36 -10.35 10.30
C ARG A 43 8.16 -11.17 9.28
N ILE A 44 7.51 -11.60 8.19
CA ILE A 44 8.18 -12.36 7.10
C ILE A 44 9.26 -11.48 6.44
N LEU A 45 8.94 -10.22 6.11
CA LEU A 45 9.90 -9.31 5.50
C LEU A 45 11.08 -9.01 6.44
N GLU A 46 10.82 -8.78 7.72
CA GLU A 46 11.89 -8.53 8.69
C GLU A 46 12.76 -9.77 8.91
N ALA A 47 12.18 -10.95 9.01
CA ALA A 47 12.91 -12.21 9.10
C ALA A 47 13.73 -12.48 7.84
N GLY A 48 13.21 -12.14 6.66
CA GLY A 48 13.90 -12.19 5.37
C GLY A 48 14.96 -11.12 5.16
N LYS A 49 15.24 -10.27 6.16
CA LYS A 49 16.25 -9.19 6.11
C LYS A 49 15.96 -8.15 5.02
N PHE A 50 14.70 -7.92 4.71
CA PHE A 50 14.31 -6.79 3.88
C PHE A 50 14.61 -5.48 4.61
N HIS A 51 15.04 -4.49 3.84
CA HIS A 51 15.36 -3.17 4.37
C HIS A 51 14.10 -2.34 4.57
N MET A 52 13.10 -2.55 3.71
CA MET A 52 11.90 -1.73 3.71
C MET A 52 10.70 -2.48 3.13
N ALA A 53 9.50 -2.19 3.66
CA ALA A 53 8.23 -2.42 3.01
C ALA A 53 7.73 -1.09 2.42
N PHE A 54 7.35 -1.11 1.14
CA PHE A 54 6.88 0.06 0.42
C PHE A 54 5.47 -0.18 -0.10
N PHE A 55 4.57 0.77 0.14
CA PHE A 55 3.19 0.73 -0.33
C PHE A 55 2.90 1.79 -1.39
N ASP A 56 2.16 1.37 -2.40
CA ASP A 56 1.64 2.24 -3.45
C ASP A 56 0.23 2.74 -3.08
N ASP A 57 0.07 4.05 -2.98
CA ASP A 57 -1.22 4.70 -2.78
C ASP A 57 -1.81 5.12 -4.14
N ARG A 58 -2.84 4.41 -4.58
CA ARG A 58 -3.56 4.71 -5.81
C ARG A 58 -5.03 4.97 -5.51
N LEU A 59 -5.45 6.19 -5.65
CA LEU A 59 -6.85 6.59 -5.46
C LEU A 59 -7.72 6.31 -6.70
N ALA A 60 -7.12 6.26 -7.89
CA ALA A 60 -7.86 6.06 -9.13
C ALA A 60 -8.34 4.60 -9.29
N MET A 61 -9.55 4.47 -9.77
CA MET A 61 -10.15 3.21 -10.20
C MET A 61 -10.22 3.20 -11.75
N PRO A 62 -9.91 2.07 -12.43
CA PRO A 62 -9.97 2.00 -13.89
C PRO A 62 -11.38 2.27 -14.42
N ASP A 63 -11.48 3.11 -15.45
CA ASP A 63 -12.74 3.52 -16.07
C ASP A 63 -12.71 3.48 -17.61
N ARG A 64 -11.59 3.03 -18.20
CA ARG A 64 -11.36 3.12 -19.64
C ARG A 64 -12.21 2.17 -20.46
N TYR A 65 -12.48 0.98 -19.95
CA TYR A 65 -13.31 0.02 -20.65
C TYR A 65 -14.78 0.36 -20.41
N GLY A 66 -15.55 0.53 -21.46
CA GLY A 66 -16.96 0.91 -21.38
C GLY A 66 -17.20 2.38 -20.99
N ASN A 67 -16.14 3.14 -20.75
CA ASN A 67 -16.21 4.54 -20.31
C ASN A 67 -16.94 4.74 -18.96
N ASP A 68 -16.92 3.70 -18.12
CA ASP A 68 -17.48 3.69 -16.77
C ASP A 68 -16.72 2.73 -15.86
N HIS A 69 -17.17 2.57 -14.61
CA HIS A 69 -16.56 1.67 -13.63
C HIS A 69 -17.24 0.29 -13.53
N ALA A 70 -18.26 0.00 -14.35
CA ALA A 70 -19.06 -1.22 -14.22
C ALA A 70 -18.19 -2.48 -14.29
N HIS A 71 -17.35 -2.60 -15.30
CA HIS A 71 -16.42 -3.73 -15.42
C HIS A 71 -15.43 -3.85 -14.27
N THR A 72 -14.92 -2.73 -13.80
CA THR A 72 -13.98 -2.70 -12.69
C THR A 72 -14.61 -3.24 -11.42
N VAL A 73 -15.85 -2.89 -11.16
CA VAL A 73 -16.61 -3.36 -10.00
C VAL A 73 -17.02 -4.83 -10.18
N GLU A 74 -17.51 -5.20 -11.36
CA GLU A 74 -17.96 -6.57 -11.67
C GLU A 74 -16.85 -7.59 -11.46
N TYR A 75 -15.63 -7.28 -11.91
CA TYR A 75 -14.47 -8.17 -11.80
C TYR A 75 -13.59 -7.92 -10.57
N GLY A 76 -13.94 -6.96 -9.73
CA GLY A 76 -13.18 -6.63 -8.52
C GLY A 76 -11.78 -6.10 -8.80
N ILE A 77 -11.59 -5.38 -9.91
CA ILE A 77 -10.28 -4.87 -10.34
C ILE A 77 -9.98 -3.55 -9.65
N ARG A 78 -9.06 -3.55 -8.69
CA ARG A 78 -8.59 -2.34 -7.99
C ARG A 78 -9.70 -1.52 -7.32
N CYS A 79 -10.81 -2.13 -6.97
CA CYS A 79 -11.93 -1.43 -6.34
C CYS A 79 -11.84 -1.37 -4.81
N VAL A 80 -11.17 -2.35 -4.18
CA VAL A 80 -10.94 -2.34 -2.73
C VAL A 80 -9.57 -1.74 -2.44
N LYS A 81 -9.53 -0.77 -1.55
CA LYS A 81 -8.30 -0.06 -1.17
C LYS A 81 -8.28 0.19 0.33
N MET A 82 -7.08 0.20 0.87
CA MET A 82 -6.83 0.60 2.25
C MET A 82 -5.86 1.79 2.26
N ASP A 83 -5.99 2.63 3.26
CA ASP A 83 -5.02 3.70 3.48
C ASP A 83 -3.66 3.09 3.85
N PRO A 84 -2.60 3.35 3.08
CA PRO A 84 -1.28 2.82 3.36
C PRO A 84 -0.75 3.18 4.75
N ILE A 85 -1.08 4.36 5.27
CA ILE A 85 -0.62 4.81 6.58
C ILE A 85 -1.18 3.92 7.69
N VAL A 86 -2.47 3.56 7.59
CA VAL A 86 -3.10 2.66 8.55
C VAL A 86 -2.43 1.29 8.52
N VAL A 87 -2.19 0.75 7.31
CA VAL A 87 -1.50 -0.53 7.14
C VAL A 87 -0.08 -0.50 7.69
N LEU A 88 0.70 0.51 7.35
CA LEU A 88 2.07 0.68 7.84
C LEU A 88 2.12 0.79 9.36
N THR A 89 1.15 1.46 9.96
CA THR A 89 1.06 1.56 11.41
C THR A 89 0.91 0.18 12.05
N THR A 90 0.04 -0.68 11.52
CA THR A 90 -0.12 -2.05 12.04
C THR A 90 1.15 -2.89 11.86
N MET A 91 1.87 -2.73 10.76
CA MET A 91 3.14 -3.38 10.50
C MET A 91 4.24 -2.91 11.48
N GLY A 92 4.27 -1.60 11.75
CA GLY A 92 5.24 -1.00 12.68
C GLY A 92 5.09 -1.49 14.13
N MET A 93 3.90 -1.93 14.51
CA MET A 93 3.66 -2.46 15.86
C MET A 93 4.38 -3.79 16.12
N VAL A 94 4.76 -4.53 15.10
CA VAL A 94 5.33 -5.89 15.21
C VAL A 94 6.74 -6.02 14.64
N THR A 95 7.31 -4.92 14.16
CA THR A 95 8.67 -4.90 13.60
C THR A 95 9.52 -3.85 14.30
N SER A 96 10.83 -4.04 14.31
CA SER A 96 11.78 -3.14 14.97
C SER A 96 12.87 -2.59 14.03
N LYS A 97 13.11 -3.25 12.90
CA LYS A 97 14.19 -2.93 11.97
C LYS A 97 13.71 -2.71 10.54
N LEU A 98 12.49 -3.12 10.22
CA LEU A 98 11.93 -2.95 8.87
C LEU A 98 11.57 -1.47 8.64
N GLY A 99 12.18 -0.86 7.62
CA GLY A 99 11.77 0.46 7.15
C GLY A 99 10.34 0.42 6.57
N LEU A 100 9.57 1.44 6.81
CA LEU A 100 8.18 1.54 6.32
C LEU A 100 8.05 2.80 5.48
N ALA A 101 7.55 2.68 4.26
CA ALA A 101 7.37 3.80 3.35
C ALA A 101 6.12 3.63 2.48
N SER A 102 5.51 4.74 2.11
CA SER A 102 4.42 4.76 1.13
C SER A 102 4.47 6.02 0.28
N THR A 103 3.84 5.94 -0.88
CA THR A 103 3.38 7.15 -1.56
C THR A 103 2.20 7.73 -0.79
N CYS A 104 2.02 9.03 -0.89
CA CYS A 104 0.86 9.73 -0.36
C CYS A 104 0.25 10.54 -1.49
N SER A 105 -0.98 10.19 -1.87
CA SER A 105 -1.75 10.95 -2.86
C SER A 105 -2.44 12.12 -2.16
N PRO A 106 -2.01 13.38 -2.36
CA PRO A 106 -2.70 14.50 -1.76
C PRO A 106 -4.13 14.60 -2.31
N PRO A 107 -5.13 14.87 -1.47
CA PRO A 107 -6.47 15.13 -1.95
C PRO A 107 -6.46 16.32 -2.92
N ILE A 108 -7.09 16.16 -4.06
CA ILE A 108 -7.10 17.13 -5.16
C ILE A 108 -7.67 18.50 -4.73
N SER A 109 -8.36 18.54 -3.59
CA SER A 109 -9.09 19.73 -3.13
C SER A 109 -8.33 20.71 -2.23
N SER A 110 -7.08 20.44 -1.83
CA SER A 110 -6.44 21.37 -0.89
C SER A 110 -4.94 21.54 -1.07
N ARG A 111 -4.55 22.39 -1.99
CA ARG A 111 -3.23 23.06 -1.92
C ARG A 111 -3.02 23.81 -0.59
N SER A 112 -4.07 24.08 0.17
CA SER A 112 -4.02 24.84 1.42
C SER A 112 -3.67 24.00 2.65
N THR A 113 -4.03 22.75 2.70
CA THR A 113 -3.78 21.88 3.88
C THR A 113 -2.31 21.47 4.04
N TRP A 114 -1.57 21.33 2.94
CA TRP A 114 -0.14 20.99 2.99
C TRP A 114 0.78 22.15 3.39
N ARG A 115 0.34 23.40 3.18
CA ARG A 115 1.11 24.57 3.63
C ARG A 115 1.13 24.72 5.16
N ALA A 116 0.11 24.22 5.84
CA ALA A 116 0.02 24.28 7.30
C ALA A 116 0.92 23.28 8.02
N ALA A 117 1.43 22.25 7.34
CA ALA A 117 2.29 21.23 7.90
C ALA A 117 3.79 21.53 7.72
N SER A 118 4.16 22.59 7.02
CA SER A 118 5.56 23.00 6.90
C SER A 118 5.96 23.79 8.16
N PRO A 119 7.05 23.43 8.85
CA PRO A 119 7.52 24.20 9.97
C PRO A 119 7.89 25.63 9.54
N PRO A 120 7.69 26.65 10.37
CA PRO A 120 8.10 27.99 10.04
C PRO A 120 9.59 28.02 9.80
N SER A 121 10.01 28.60 8.66
CA SER A 121 11.40 28.87 8.39
C SER A 121 11.93 29.79 9.48
N THR A 122 12.83 29.29 10.34
CA THR A 122 13.61 30.13 11.25
C THR A 122 14.55 30.97 10.39
N SER A 123 14.27 32.24 10.29
CA SER A 123 15.20 33.27 9.87
C SER A 123 16.04 33.72 11.04
#